data_73c751a5ae7f2ee1880b124c93060d58
#
_entry.id   73c751a5ae7f2ee1880b124c93060d58
#
_cell.length_a   1.000
_cell.length_b   1.000
_cell.length_c   1.000
_cell.angle_alpha   90.00
_cell.angle_beta   90.00
_cell.angle_gamma   90.00
#
_symmetry.space_group_name_H-M   'P 1'
#
loop_
_entity.id
_entity.type
_entity.pdbx_description
1 polymer ?
#
loop_
_entity_poly.entity_id
_entity_poly.type
_entity_poly.pdbx_seq_one_letter_code
_entity_poly.pdbx_strand_id
1 'polypeptide(L)'
;EFIRYIDKLTEVNIDDIWKTLSSHEVQGKSRILGGLDSNVSTNEIISSKQINIQGQDNLLSLSQTSNQSTNMLASSINGSSTLGVYAKAKNNVSFSNLSSTGTYSFKITNTKTGGSGHSLSGITISDVNNLTPFYDAINNSAGSTGVIAKINADLSVVTLVDNLGDNINLSNFTTT
;
A
#
# COMPACT_ATOMS: atom_id res chain seq x y z
N GLU A 1 37.02 -33.51 -1.55
CA GLU A 1 36.72 -32.06 -1.44
C GLU A 1 35.42 -31.66 -2.15
N PHE A 2 35.15 -32.23 -3.31
CA PHE A 2 33.92 -31.97 -4.07
C PHE A 2 32.65 -32.51 -3.37
N ILE A 3 32.75 -33.65 -2.72
CA ILE A 3 31.64 -34.27 -1.97
C ILE A 3 31.27 -33.44 -0.73
N ARG A 4 32.24 -32.82 -0.05
CA ARG A 4 31.97 -31.90 1.07
C ARG A 4 31.30 -30.60 0.66
N TYR A 5 31.44 -30.20 -0.60
CA TYR A 5 30.80 -28.99 -1.12
C TYR A 5 29.32 -29.26 -1.43
N ILE A 6 28.98 -30.46 -1.86
CA ILE A 6 27.58 -30.88 -2.11
C ILE A 6 26.84 -31.07 -0.80
N ASP A 7 27.47 -31.62 0.25
CA ASP A 7 26.88 -31.74 1.59
C ASP A 7 26.60 -30.36 2.24
N LYS A 8 27.39 -29.35 1.95
CA LYS A 8 27.13 -27.97 2.41
C LYS A 8 26.00 -27.28 1.64
N LEU A 9 25.76 -27.67 0.39
CA LEU A 9 24.63 -27.15 -0.41
C LEU A 9 23.30 -27.77 -0.02
N THR A 10 23.31 -28.97 0.57
CA THR A 10 22.10 -29.62 1.09
C THR A 10 21.65 -29.10 2.47
N GLU A 11 22.50 -28.36 3.18
CA GLU A 11 22.14 -27.64 4.41
C GLU A 11 21.48 -26.27 4.14
N VAL A 12 21.55 -25.76 2.90
CA VAL A 12 20.78 -24.59 2.52
C VAL A 12 19.32 -25.04 2.33
N ASN A 13 18.49 -24.69 3.28
CA ASN A 13 17.07 -25.01 3.22
C ASN A 13 16.46 -24.43 1.93
N ILE A 14 16.21 -25.32 0.97
CA ILE A 14 15.64 -24.95 -0.34
C ILE A 14 14.30 -24.22 -0.15
N ASP A 15 13.54 -24.53 0.90
CA ASP A 15 12.30 -23.86 1.24
C ASP A 15 12.53 -22.39 1.62
N ASP A 16 13.66 -22.02 2.26
CA ASP A 16 13.98 -20.65 2.58
C ASP A 16 14.46 -19.87 1.35
N ILE A 17 15.16 -20.52 0.42
CA ILE A 17 15.50 -19.92 -0.87
C ILE A 17 14.25 -19.71 -1.70
N TRP A 18 13.32 -20.66 -1.76
CA TRP A 18 12.06 -20.50 -2.45
C TRP A 18 11.18 -19.43 -1.84
N LYS A 19 11.11 -19.34 -0.51
CA LYS A 19 10.41 -18.24 0.19
C LYS A 19 11.02 -16.87 -0.11
N THR A 20 12.32 -16.79 -0.22
CA THR A 20 13.04 -15.54 -0.51
C THR A 20 12.91 -15.15 -1.98
N LEU A 21 12.92 -16.11 -2.91
CA LEU A 21 12.81 -15.87 -4.34
C LEU A 21 11.36 -15.72 -4.82
N SER A 22 10.38 -16.32 -4.13
CA SER A 22 8.98 -16.31 -4.54
C SER A 22 8.14 -15.17 -3.97
N SER A 23 8.66 -14.38 -3.03
CA SER A 23 7.93 -13.27 -2.43
C SER A 23 8.65 -11.93 -2.65
N HIS A 24 8.41 -11.30 -3.78
CA HIS A 24 8.71 -9.88 -3.95
C HIS A 24 7.47 -9.08 -3.58
N GLU A 25 7.57 -8.31 -2.50
CA GLU A 25 6.54 -7.35 -2.12
C GLU A 25 6.71 -6.08 -2.95
N VAL A 26 5.75 -5.81 -3.82
CA VAL A 26 5.68 -4.53 -4.53
C VAL A 26 4.97 -3.53 -3.63
N GLN A 27 5.71 -2.56 -3.13
CA GLN A 27 5.15 -1.48 -2.31
C GLN A 27 4.74 -0.30 -3.17
N GLY A 28 3.46 0.05 -3.14
CA GLY A 28 2.97 1.32 -3.65
C GLY A 28 3.30 2.45 -2.67
N LYS A 29 3.78 3.56 -3.20
CA LYS A 29 3.95 4.78 -2.43
C LYS A 29 2.77 5.70 -2.73
N SER A 30 1.86 5.82 -1.78
CA SER A 30 0.85 6.87 -1.82
C SER A 30 1.44 8.15 -1.27
N ARG A 31 1.18 9.26 -1.95
CA ARG A 31 1.65 10.57 -1.53
C ARG A 31 0.47 11.48 -1.28
N ILE A 32 0.38 12.01 -0.06
CA ILE A 32 -0.53 13.11 0.24
C ILE A 32 0.24 14.37 -0.07
N LEU A 33 -0.15 15.08 -1.12
CA LEU A 33 0.43 16.37 -1.50
C LEU A 33 -0.54 17.47 -1.14
N GLY A 34 -0.10 18.35 -0.25
CA GLY A 34 -0.75 19.63 -0.03
C GLY A 34 -1.51 19.77 1.27
N GLY A 35 -1.59 20.99 1.74
CA GLY A 35 -2.47 21.43 2.81
C GLY A 35 -3.93 21.20 2.46
N LEU A 36 -4.83 21.75 3.22
CA LEU A 36 -6.30 21.63 3.18
C LEU A 36 -7.00 21.79 1.80
N ASP A 37 -6.30 21.58 0.71
CA ASP A 37 -6.88 21.63 -0.62
C ASP A 37 -7.55 20.31 -0.97
N SER A 38 -8.74 20.40 -1.48
CA SER A 38 -9.81 19.40 -1.54
C SER A 38 -9.56 18.21 -2.47
N ASN A 39 -8.38 18.08 -3.07
CA ASN A 39 -8.07 16.99 -4.00
C ASN A 39 -6.65 16.50 -3.79
N VAL A 40 -6.51 15.50 -2.94
CA VAL A 40 -5.29 14.71 -2.94
C VAL A 40 -5.52 13.52 -3.84
N SER A 41 -5.03 13.63 -5.03
CA SER A 41 -5.01 12.50 -5.92
C SER A 41 -3.59 11.98 -6.05
N THR A 42 -3.50 10.70 -6.11
CA THR A 42 -2.63 9.86 -6.87
C THR A 42 -1.42 9.30 -6.15
N ASN A 43 -1.52 8.01 -6.02
CA ASN A 43 -0.37 7.13 -6.00
C ASN A 43 0.30 7.20 -7.37
N GLU A 44 1.39 7.91 -7.47
CA GLU A 44 2.18 7.82 -8.69
C GLU A 44 3.12 6.62 -8.58
N ILE A 45 2.73 5.51 -9.18
CA ILE A 45 3.72 4.65 -9.81
C ILE A 45 4.25 5.48 -10.98
N ILE A 46 5.54 5.71 -10.99
CA ILE A 46 6.24 6.54 -11.97
C ILE A 46 5.73 6.17 -13.37
N SER A 47 4.99 7.08 -13.99
CA SER A 47 4.43 6.91 -15.33
C SER A 47 5.52 6.59 -16.36
N SER A 48 5.21 5.70 -17.30
CA SER A 48 5.99 5.39 -18.49
C SER A 48 7.29 4.58 -18.28
N LYS A 49 7.39 3.76 -17.24
CA LYS A 49 8.49 2.80 -17.13
C LYS A 49 8.05 1.40 -17.51
N GLN A 50 8.89 0.73 -18.28
CA GLN A 50 8.75 -0.69 -18.55
C GLN A 50 9.43 -1.47 -17.43
N ILE A 51 8.70 -2.43 -16.86
CA ILE A 51 9.22 -3.41 -15.91
C ILE A 51 9.44 -4.71 -16.66
N ASN A 52 10.68 -5.18 -16.67
CA ASN A 52 11.02 -6.46 -17.25
C ASN A 52 11.31 -7.45 -16.13
N ILE A 53 10.56 -8.55 -16.13
CA ILE A 53 10.71 -9.63 -15.15
C ILE A 53 11.15 -10.88 -15.89
N GLN A 54 12.38 -11.31 -15.63
CA GLN A 54 12.91 -12.55 -16.18
C GLN A 54 12.48 -13.71 -15.26
N GLY A 55 11.64 -14.57 -15.78
CA GLY A 55 11.34 -15.88 -15.20
C GLY A 55 12.35 -16.92 -15.67
N GLN A 56 12.08 -18.18 -15.32
CA GLN A 56 12.98 -19.30 -15.65
C GLN A 56 13.15 -19.44 -17.16
N ASP A 57 12.05 -19.40 -17.92
CA ASP A 57 12.06 -19.64 -19.38
C ASP A 57 11.52 -18.45 -20.20
N ASN A 58 10.93 -17.45 -19.55
CA ASN A 58 10.24 -16.35 -20.21
C ASN A 58 10.56 -14.99 -19.61
N LEU A 59 10.53 -13.97 -20.46
CA LEU A 59 10.60 -12.56 -20.10
C LEU A 59 9.20 -11.94 -20.18
N LEU A 60 8.73 -11.40 -19.07
CA LEU A 60 7.53 -10.57 -19.02
C LEU A 60 7.91 -9.10 -19.06
N SER A 61 7.41 -8.38 -20.05
CA SER A 61 7.53 -6.93 -20.16
C SER A 61 6.19 -6.27 -19.84
N LEU A 62 6.13 -5.48 -18.77
CA LEU A 62 4.95 -4.74 -18.35
C LEU A 62 5.17 -3.25 -18.56
N SER A 63 4.29 -2.60 -19.30
CA SER A 63 4.25 -1.15 -19.40
C SER A 63 3.36 -0.60 -18.29
N GLN A 64 3.92 0.26 -17.44
CA GLN A 64 3.16 0.94 -16.42
C GLN A 64 2.39 2.12 -17.02
N THR A 65 1.13 2.24 -16.66
CA THR A 65 0.29 3.39 -16.99
C THR A 65 0.08 4.26 -15.74
N SER A 66 -0.14 5.56 -15.95
CA SER A 66 -0.55 6.46 -14.87
C SER A 66 -1.80 5.91 -14.16
N ASN A 67 -1.85 6.04 -12.84
CA ASN A 67 -2.95 5.57 -11.97
C ASN A 67 -3.07 4.04 -11.81
N GLN A 68 -2.13 3.27 -12.31
CA GLN A 68 -2.12 1.83 -12.07
C GLN A 68 -1.81 1.56 -10.58
N SER A 69 -2.66 0.77 -9.91
CA SER A 69 -2.39 0.34 -8.54
C SER A 69 -1.32 -0.76 -8.49
N THR A 70 -0.66 -0.91 -7.36
CA THR A 70 0.27 -2.03 -7.15
C THR A 70 -0.43 -3.38 -7.19
N ASN A 71 -1.73 -3.42 -6.83
CA ASN A 71 -2.58 -4.60 -7.00
C ASN A 71 -2.71 -5.01 -8.46
N MET A 72 -2.98 -4.06 -9.36
CA MET A 72 -3.05 -4.34 -10.80
C MET A 72 -1.73 -4.86 -11.34
N LEU A 73 -0.60 -4.28 -10.88
CA LEU A 73 0.71 -4.74 -11.29
C LEU A 73 1.00 -6.17 -10.80
N ALA A 74 0.74 -6.45 -9.52
CA ALA A 74 0.89 -7.79 -8.97
C ALA A 74 -0.01 -8.81 -9.68
N SER A 75 -1.24 -8.43 -10.00
CA SER A 75 -2.18 -9.27 -10.77
C SER A 75 -1.66 -9.58 -12.17
N SER A 76 -1.07 -8.59 -12.85
CA SER A 76 -0.45 -8.79 -14.18
C SER A 76 0.74 -9.75 -14.14
N ILE A 77 1.56 -9.67 -13.08
CA ILE A 77 2.68 -10.60 -12.86
C ILE A 77 2.14 -12.01 -12.59
N ASN A 78 1.17 -12.14 -11.69
CA ASN A 78 0.61 -13.42 -11.27
C ASN A 78 -0.22 -14.09 -12.39
N GLY A 79 -0.75 -13.29 -13.32
CA GLY A 79 -1.44 -13.80 -14.51
C GLY A 79 -0.51 -14.48 -15.52
N SER A 80 0.80 -14.27 -15.40
CA SER A 80 1.79 -14.90 -16.28
C SER A 80 2.31 -16.22 -15.67
N SER A 81 1.55 -17.29 -15.88
CA SER A 81 1.82 -18.62 -15.29
C SER A 81 3.19 -19.21 -15.65
N THR A 82 3.84 -18.71 -16.72
CA THR A 82 5.11 -19.24 -17.22
C THR A 82 6.34 -18.59 -16.58
N LEU A 83 6.16 -17.57 -15.73
CA LEU A 83 7.29 -16.88 -15.11
C LEU A 83 7.87 -17.63 -13.91
N GLY A 84 7.08 -18.46 -13.22
CA GLY A 84 7.50 -19.08 -11.96
C GLY A 84 7.73 -18.12 -10.80
N VAL A 85 7.22 -16.87 -10.91
CA VAL A 85 7.28 -15.84 -9.86
C VAL A 85 5.89 -15.47 -9.37
N TYR A 86 5.80 -15.11 -8.10
CA TYR A 86 4.57 -14.66 -7.46
C TYR A 86 4.77 -13.28 -6.83
N ALA A 87 3.90 -12.34 -7.17
CA ALA A 87 3.91 -10.98 -6.63
C ALA A 87 2.80 -10.77 -5.61
N LYS A 88 3.13 -10.12 -4.51
CA LYS A 88 2.16 -9.57 -3.55
C LYS A 88 2.22 -8.06 -3.59
N ALA A 89 1.08 -7.42 -3.49
CA ALA A 89 0.96 -5.98 -3.43
C ALA A 89 0.53 -5.52 -2.04
N LYS A 90 0.99 -4.35 -1.65
CA LYS A 90 0.58 -3.64 -0.45
C LYS A 90 0.74 -2.15 -0.68
N ASN A 91 -0.19 -1.36 -0.20
CA ASN A 91 -0.11 0.08 -0.27
C ASN A 91 -0.13 0.68 1.14
N ASN A 92 0.76 1.62 1.40
CA ASN A 92 0.87 2.31 2.68
C ASN A 92 0.88 3.83 2.43
N VAL A 93 0.04 4.54 3.16
CA VAL A 93 -0.02 6.02 3.17
C VAL A 93 0.12 6.48 4.60
N SER A 94 1.11 7.30 4.89
CA SER A 94 1.27 7.88 6.23
C SER A 94 0.94 9.36 6.22
N PHE A 95 0.27 9.81 7.25
CA PHE A 95 0.07 11.23 7.53
C PHE A 95 0.47 11.57 8.96
N SER A 96 0.95 12.79 9.12
CA SER A 96 1.51 13.34 10.37
C SER A 96 1.49 14.86 10.30
N ASN A 97 1.97 15.51 11.35
CA ASN A 97 2.14 16.95 11.41
C ASN A 97 0.82 17.72 11.15
N LEU A 98 -0.22 17.32 11.86
CA LEU A 98 -1.47 18.04 11.83
C LEU A 98 -1.26 19.47 12.33
N SER A 99 -1.74 20.48 11.60
CA SER A 99 -1.46 21.88 11.88
C SER A 99 -2.39 22.51 12.93
N SER A 100 -3.56 21.91 13.16
CA SER A 100 -4.56 22.45 14.09
C SER A 100 -5.39 21.35 14.74
N THR A 101 -5.90 21.63 15.92
CA THR A 101 -6.99 20.87 16.54
C THR A 101 -8.32 21.20 15.87
N GLY A 102 -9.32 20.35 16.00
CA GLY A 102 -10.64 20.57 15.41
C GLY A 102 -11.39 19.26 15.16
N THR A 103 -12.57 19.39 14.58
CA THR A 103 -13.36 18.24 14.14
C THR A 103 -13.18 18.02 12.65
N TYR A 104 -12.64 16.88 12.29
CA TYR A 104 -12.25 16.53 10.92
C TYR A 104 -13.26 15.61 10.27
N SER A 105 -13.39 15.80 8.97
CA SER A 105 -14.13 14.88 8.10
C SER A 105 -13.35 14.71 6.81
N PHE A 106 -13.38 13.51 6.23
CA PHE A 106 -12.77 13.20 4.93
C PHE A 106 -13.41 11.96 4.32
N LYS A 107 -13.07 11.68 3.09
CA LYS A 107 -13.56 10.52 2.34
C LYS A 107 -12.38 9.63 1.93
N ILE A 108 -12.54 8.32 2.10
CA ILE A 108 -11.65 7.29 1.56
C ILE A 108 -12.28 6.71 0.31
N THR A 109 -11.53 6.74 -0.80
CA THR A 109 -11.93 6.10 -2.05
C THR A 109 -10.84 5.13 -2.50
N ASN A 110 -11.23 3.91 -2.81
CA ASN A 110 -10.39 2.86 -3.35
C ASN A 110 -11.23 1.89 -4.19
N THR A 111 -10.65 0.80 -4.65
CA THR A 111 -11.37 -0.20 -5.45
C THR A 111 -12.58 -0.78 -4.70
N LYS A 112 -12.45 -1.04 -3.39
CA LYS A 112 -13.52 -1.62 -2.57
C LYS A 112 -14.68 -0.65 -2.35
N THR A 113 -14.41 0.63 -2.11
CA THR A 113 -15.46 1.65 -1.89
C THR A 113 -16.12 2.11 -3.18
N GLY A 114 -15.50 1.82 -4.34
CA GLY A 114 -15.92 2.31 -5.63
C GLY A 114 -15.83 3.85 -5.74
N GLY A 115 -16.39 4.40 -6.80
CA GLY A 115 -16.34 5.84 -7.07
C GLY A 115 -17.04 6.72 -6.03
N SER A 116 -18.01 6.16 -5.29
CA SER A 116 -18.73 6.90 -4.23
C SER A 116 -17.86 7.14 -2.99
N GLY A 117 -16.88 6.29 -2.72
CA GLY A 117 -16.04 6.36 -1.53
C GLY A 117 -16.81 6.13 -0.22
N HIS A 118 -16.08 6.12 0.88
CA HIS A 118 -16.59 6.01 2.25
C HIS A 118 -16.26 7.27 3.05
N SER A 119 -17.27 7.92 3.59
CA SER A 119 -17.09 9.17 4.35
C SER A 119 -16.86 8.88 5.84
N LEU A 120 -15.85 9.51 6.40
CA LEU A 120 -15.53 9.55 7.82
C LEU A 120 -15.79 10.98 8.30
N SER A 121 -16.54 11.14 9.39
CA SER A 121 -16.93 12.46 9.89
C SER A 121 -16.95 12.50 11.41
N GLY A 122 -16.85 13.71 11.97
CA GLY A 122 -16.92 13.91 13.41
C GLY A 122 -15.68 13.44 14.18
N ILE A 123 -14.52 13.39 13.54
CA ILE A 123 -13.27 12.96 14.17
C ILE A 123 -12.67 14.14 14.92
N THR A 124 -12.82 14.18 16.23
CA THR A 124 -12.33 15.29 17.04
C THR A 124 -10.89 15.06 17.48
N ILE A 125 -10.02 15.95 17.09
CA ILE A 125 -8.61 16.02 17.49
C ILE A 125 -8.43 17.18 18.47
N SER A 126 -8.15 16.88 19.71
CA SER A 126 -7.88 17.86 20.77
C SER A 126 -6.38 18.11 21.01
N ASP A 127 -5.53 17.25 20.49
CA ASP A 127 -4.07 17.38 20.51
C ASP A 127 -3.52 16.95 19.15
N VAL A 128 -2.81 17.86 18.47
CA VAL A 128 -2.22 17.63 17.14
C VAL A 128 -1.16 16.53 17.13
N ASN A 129 -0.60 16.19 18.29
CA ASN A 129 0.38 15.11 18.44
C ASN A 129 -0.28 13.77 18.80
N ASN A 130 -1.59 13.73 18.95
CA ASN A 130 -2.34 12.50 19.25
C ASN A 130 -3.38 12.22 18.16
N LEU A 131 -3.01 11.38 17.21
CA LEU A 131 -3.83 10.99 16.08
C LEU A 131 -4.66 9.71 16.32
N THR A 132 -4.78 9.27 17.59
CA THR A 132 -5.61 8.11 17.96
C THR A 132 -7.03 8.21 17.41
N PRO A 133 -7.74 9.36 17.43
CA PRO A 133 -9.09 9.43 16.87
C PRO A 133 -9.15 9.14 15.36
N PHE A 134 -8.12 9.50 14.57
CA PHE A 134 -8.05 9.09 13.18
C PHE A 134 -7.82 7.59 13.03
N TYR A 135 -6.89 7.05 13.81
CA TYR A 135 -6.62 5.61 13.85
C TYR A 135 -7.90 4.81 14.14
N ASP A 136 -8.65 5.21 15.16
CA ASP A 136 -9.91 4.53 15.56
C ASP A 136 -10.97 4.64 14.47
N ALA A 137 -11.20 5.83 13.93
CA ALA A 137 -12.22 6.07 12.90
C ALA A 137 -11.95 5.24 11.63
N ILE A 138 -10.70 5.16 11.19
CA ILE A 138 -10.31 4.38 10.02
C ILE A 138 -10.49 2.88 10.29
N ASN A 139 -10.04 2.38 11.44
CA ASN A 139 -10.18 0.96 11.76
C ASN A 139 -11.63 0.55 11.97
N ASN A 140 -12.48 1.41 12.53
CA ASN A 140 -13.93 1.17 12.65
C ASN A 140 -14.59 1.07 11.25
N SER A 141 -14.01 1.71 10.23
CA SER A 141 -14.51 1.65 8.85
C SER A 141 -13.81 0.60 7.97
N ALA A 142 -12.85 -0.15 8.52
CA ALA A 142 -12.04 -1.10 7.73
C ALA A 142 -12.88 -2.17 7.02
N GLY A 143 -14.00 -2.60 7.64
CA GLY A 143 -14.96 -3.52 7.01
C GLY A 143 -15.53 -2.99 5.69
N SER A 144 -15.78 -1.69 5.61
CA SER A 144 -16.32 -1.02 4.40
C SER A 144 -15.25 -0.59 3.41
N THR A 145 -14.10 -0.16 3.92
CA THR A 145 -13.04 0.42 3.09
C THR A 145 -11.97 -0.57 2.65
N GLY A 146 -11.74 -1.64 3.42
CA GLY A 146 -10.58 -2.52 3.23
C GLY A 146 -9.26 -1.91 3.70
N VAL A 147 -9.28 -0.66 4.15
CA VAL A 147 -8.11 0.06 4.65
C VAL A 147 -8.06 -0.06 6.16
N ILE A 148 -6.91 -0.44 6.69
CA ILE A 148 -6.62 -0.43 8.12
C ILE A 148 -5.63 0.69 8.46
N ALA A 149 -5.71 1.20 9.67
CA ALA A 149 -4.76 2.16 10.19
C ALA A 149 -3.80 1.50 11.18
N LYS A 150 -2.55 1.97 11.18
CA LYS A 150 -1.55 1.72 12.21
C LYS A 150 -1.12 3.07 12.77
N ILE A 151 -0.82 3.11 14.05
CA ILE A 151 -0.32 4.31 14.71
C ILE A 151 1.05 4.02 15.33
N ASN A 152 1.96 5.00 15.28
CA ASN A 152 3.27 4.87 15.91
C ASN A 152 3.18 4.97 17.44
N ALA A 153 4.29 4.66 18.13
CA ALA A 153 4.33 4.69 19.60
C ALA A 153 4.07 6.08 20.20
N ASP A 154 4.45 7.14 19.48
CA ASP A 154 4.26 8.52 19.90
C ASP A 154 2.87 9.07 19.53
N LEU A 155 2.00 8.26 18.96
CA LEU A 155 0.64 8.58 18.51
C LEU A 155 0.55 9.70 17.45
N SER A 156 1.67 10.13 16.90
CA SER A 156 1.82 11.30 16.02
C SER A 156 1.78 10.99 14.53
N VAL A 157 1.87 9.70 14.16
CA VAL A 157 1.84 9.23 12.77
C VAL A 157 0.83 8.12 12.61
N VAL A 158 -0.11 8.31 11.71
CA VAL A 158 -1.05 7.27 11.28
C VAL A 158 -0.68 6.79 9.89
N THR A 159 -0.52 5.49 9.73
CA THR A 159 -0.27 4.83 8.45
C THR A 159 -1.49 4.03 8.05
N LEU A 160 -2.10 4.40 6.93
CA LEU A 160 -3.15 3.64 6.29
C LEU A 160 -2.51 2.53 5.47
N VAL A 161 -3.12 1.36 5.52
CA VAL A 161 -2.61 0.16 4.86
C VAL A 161 -3.73 -0.49 4.08
N ASP A 162 -3.52 -0.68 2.78
CA ASP A 162 -4.30 -1.58 1.95
C ASP A 162 -3.45 -2.83 1.65
N ASN A 163 -3.86 -3.97 2.18
CA ASN A 163 -3.12 -5.23 2.05
C ASN A 163 -3.27 -5.90 0.67
N LEU A 164 -4.14 -5.39 -0.17
CA LEU A 164 -4.30 -5.82 -1.56
C LEU A 164 -3.47 -4.95 -2.52
N GLY A 165 -2.98 -3.80 -2.04
CA GLY A 165 -2.19 -2.87 -2.84
C GLY A 165 -3.04 -1.98 -3.74
N ASP A 166 -4.32 -1.80 -3.41
CA ASP A 166 -5.17 -0.85 -4.10
C ASP A 166 -4.78 0.59 -3.76
N ASN A 167 -5.08 1.51 -4.67
CA ASN A 167 -4.86 2.92 -4.42
C ASN A 167 -5.77 3.41 -3.30
N ILE A 168 -5.21 4.16 -2.36
CA ILE A 168 -5.94 4.83 -1.28
C ILE A 168 -6.01 6.31 -1.62
N ASN A 169 -7.19 6.81 -1.96
CA ASN A 169 -7.41 8.23 -2.21
C ASN A 169 -8.16 8.84 -1.03
N LEU A 170 -7.58 9.90 -0.49
CA LEU A 170 -8.21 10.72 0.55
C LEU A 170 -8.65 12.04 -0.05
N SER A 171 -9.91 12.40 0.13
CA SER A 171 -10.51 13.60 -0.45
C SER A 171 -11.50 14.25 0.51
N ASN A 172 -11.97 15.44 0.15
CA ASN A 172 -12.99 16.18 0.92
C ASN A 172 -12.59 16.38 2.39
N PHE A 173 -11.32 16.73 2.63
CA PHE A 173 -10.87 17.11 3.96
C PHE A 173 -11.53 18.43 4.36
N THR A 174 -12.20 18.39 5.50
CA THR A 174 -12.77 19.58 6.15
C THR A 174 -12.42 19.57 7.63
N THR A 175 -12.29 20.76 8.22
CA THR A 175 -12.13 20.94 9.66
C THR A 175 -13.04 22.06 10.13
N THR A 176 -13.62 21.91 11.32
CA THR A 176 -14.45 22.91 12.02
C THR A 176 -14.02 23.00 13.47
#